data_2f953a1302a04de1d571c8e42121e5fb
#
_entry.id   2f953a1302a04de1d571c8e42121e5fb
#
_cell.length_a   1.000
_cell.length_b   1.000
_cell.length_c   1.000
_cell.angle_alpha   90.00
_cell.angle_beta   90.00
_cell.angle_gamma   90.00
#
_symmetry.space_group_name_H-M   'P 1'
#
loop_
_entity.id
_entity.type
_entity.pdbx_description
1 polymer ?
#
loop_
_entity_poly.entity_id
_entity_poly.type
_entity_poly.pdbx_seq_one_letter_code
_entity_poly.pdbx_strand_id
1 'polypeptide(L)'
;MNVLHVVNISFVIPYFLGKQLNWFVEKGNKEYVICSPSEELEKFSKDYVFEYKSIDVLRKISIGKDLRAVWSTYRYIKEIKADIVTGHTPKGGLIAMLAAWLARVPVRIYLRHGLVYETSHGLKRALLINIDRLASRLATKIICVSPSVARRSIEDGLNPESKQIVLAHGTCNGIDIERFSKQEANADASNALKRQFGIREGDFVIGFTGRLVRDKGIIELVRAYQEIRKLHQNVRLMLVGMLEIRDALPVDVVKTIKEDKGIISTGYVEYAIIEQYYALMDVYVLPSYREGFPTSVLEASAMEIPVITTRATGCCDSIIDGETGFFVNHDEKDLEQALQRLYDAPSLRENMGKAGRQMVVDYFRHEVVWNAIEELY
;
A
#
# COMPACT_ATOMS: atom_id res chain seq x y z
N MET A 1 -14.45 21.28 -10.65
CA MET A 1 -15.36 20.59 -9.72
C MET A 1 -14.80 20.67 -8.31
N ASN A 2 -15.64 20.53 -7.28
CA ASN A 2 -15.24 20.45 -5.88
C ASN A 2 -15.20 18.97 -5.48
N VAL A 3 -14.00 18.40 -5.28
CA VAL A 3 -13.77 17.00 -4.98
C VAL A 3 -13.36 16.86 -3.52
N LEU A 4 -14.07 16.04 -2.74
CA LEU A 4 -13.77 15.80 -1.34
C LEU A 4 -13.29 14.37 -1.12
N HIS A 5 -12.10 14.24 -0.55
CA HIS A 5 -11.54 12.97 -0.08
C HIS A 5 -11.68 12.82 1.43
N VAL A 6 -12.16 11.68 1.89
CA VAL A 6 -12.28 11.39 3.33
C VAL A 6 -11.34 10.22 3.67
N VAL A 7 -10.32 10.52 4.45
CA VAL A 7 -9.34 9.55 4.97
C VAL A 7 -9.39 9.53 6.50
N ASN A 8 -8.90 8.47 7.12
CA ASN A 8 -8.93 8.36 8.57
C ASN A 8 -7.64 8.82 9.27
N ILE A 9 -6.51 8.84 8.56
CA ILE A 9 -5.21 9.28 9.11
C ILE A 9 -4.38 9.95 8.02
N SER A 10 -3.60 10.96 8.39
CA SER A 10 -2.76 11.77 7.49
C SER A 10 -1.69 10.96 6.78
N PHE A 11 -1.11 9.99 7.46
CA PHE A 11 -0.07 9.11 6.92
C PHE A 11 -0.41 8.47 5.56
N VAL A 12 -1.69 8.22 5.26
CA VAL A 12 -2.09 7.61 3.98
C VAL A 12 -2.20 8.61 2.83
N ILE A 13 -2.20 9.92 3.10
CA ILE A 13 -2.37 10.94 2.06
C ILE A 13 -1.28 10.86 0.99
N PRO A 14 0.03 10.82 1.31
CA PRO A 14 1.08 10.69 0.29
C PRO A 14 0.95 9.44 -0.58
N TYR A 15 0.47 8.33 -0.01
CA TYR A 15 0.36 7.04 -0.71
C TYR A 15 -0.89 6.91 -1.56
N PHE A 16 -2.04 7.39 -1.05
CA PHE A 16 -3.32 7.18 -1.73
C PHE A 16 -3.70 8.30 -2.67
N LEU A 17 -3.22 9.50 -2.41
CA LEU A 17 -3.55 10.72 -3.12
C LEU A 17 -2.28 11.39 -3.67
N GLY A 18 -1.39 11.85 -2.81
CA GLY A 18 -0.09 12.41 -3.17
C GLY A 18 -0.17 13.44 -4.31
N LYS A 19 0.72 13.33 -5.29
CA LYS A 19 0.79 14.19 -6.48
C LYS A 19 -0.48 14.15 -7.36
N GLN A 20 -1.36 13.16 -7.18
CA GLN A 20 -2.65 13.09 -7.86
C GLN A 20 -3.50 14.35 -7.59
N LEU A 21 -3.48 14.87 -6.37
CA LEU A 21 -4.22 16.10 -6.02
C LEU A 21 -3.69 17.29 -6.80
N ASN A 22 -2.37 17.47 -6.94
CA ASN A 22 -1.77 18.54 -7.73
C ASN A 22 -2.24 18.46 -9.19
N TRP A 23 -2.20 17.26 -9.77
CA TRP A 23 -2.60 17.02 -11.14
C TRP A 23 -4.07 17.37 -11.40
N PHE A 24 -4.98 17.04 -10.46
CA PHE A 24 -6.38 17.43 -10.57
C PHE A 24 -6.60 18.94 -10.38
N VAL A 25 -5.81 19.58 -9.50
CA VAL A 25 -5.84 21.05 -9.35
C VAL A 25 -5.40 21.76 -10.64
N GLU A 26 -4.35 21.26 -11.30
CA GLU A 26 -3.89 21.79 -12.60
C GLU A 26 -4.96 21.66 -13.69
N LYS A 27 -5.84 20.66 -13.58
CA LYS A 27 -7.02 20.49 -14.46
C LYS A 27 -8.25 21.33 -14.04
N GLY A 28 -8.10 22.20 -13.06
CA GLY A 28 -9.13 23.16 -12.64
C GLY A 28 -10.08 22.63 -11.57
N ASN A 29 -9.79 21.51 -10.92
CA ASN A 29 -10.55 21.03 -9.76
C ASN A 29 -10.11 21.76 -8.49
N LYS A 30 -11.00 21.77 -7.50
CA LYS A 30 -10.67 22.14 -6.12
C LYS A 30 -10.70 20.89 -5.27
N GLU A 31 -9.55 20.59 -4.67
CA GLU A 31 -9.34 19.38 -3.89
C GLU A 31 -9.46 19.66 -2.39
N TYR A 32 -10.27 18.86 -1.71
CA TYR A 32 -10.55 18.96 -0.29
C TYR A 32 -10.29 17.63 0.39
N VAL A 33 -9.72 17.67 1.61
CA VAL A 33 -9.44 16.46 2.39
C VAL A 33 -10.02 16.57 3.79
N ILE A 34 -10.81 15.59 4.20
CA ILE A 34 -11.15 15.36 5.60
C ILE A 34 -10.24 14.28 6.16
N CYS A 35 -9.60 14.57 7.30
CA CYS A 35 -8.75 13.66 8.02
C CYS A 35 -8.83 13.92 9.54
N SER A 36 -8.47 12.90 10.35
CA SER A 36 -8.26 13.13 11.79
C SER A 36 -7.13 14.14 12.02
N PRO A 37 -7.19 14.96 13.09
CA PRO A 37 -6.14 15.95 13.38
C PRO A 37 -4.75 15.32 13.41
N SER A 38 -3.78 15.99 12.78
CA SER A 38 -2.37 15.59 12.74
C SER A 38 -1.52 16.82 12.47
N GLU A 39 -0.32 16.86 13.02
CA GLU A 39 0.67 17.93 12.78
C GLU A 39 1.16 17.99 11.34
N GLU A 40 1.10 16.86 10.63
CA GLU A 40 1.55 16.72 9.24
C GLU A 40 0.57 17.30 8.22
N LEU A 41 -0.72 17.47 8.57
CA LEU A 41 -1.76 17.89 7.62
C LEU A 41 -1.46 19.22 6.95
N GLU A 42 -0.95 20.19 7.71
CA GLU A 42 -0.60 21.51 7.17
C GLU A 42 0.54 21.41 6.14
N LYS A 43 1.55 20.58 6.43
CA LYS A 43 2.64 20.31 5.49
C LYS A 43 2.09 19.65 4.21
N PHE A 44 1.34 18.57 4.35
CA PHE A 44 0.79 17.85 3.20
C PHE A 44 -0.17 18.71 2.37
N SER A 45 -0.95 19.61 2.99
CA SER A 45 -1.84 20.50 2.25
C SER A 45 -1.09 21.48 1.34
N LYS A 46 0.13 21.87 1.72
CA LYS A 46 1.01 22.71 0.91
C LYS A 46 1.74 21.91 -0.17
N ASP A 47 2.23 20.73 0.18
CA ASP A 47 2.99 19.85 -0.72
C ASP A 47 2.10 19.32 -1.86
N TYR A 48 0.83 19.00 -1.57
CA TYR A 48 -0.13 18.37 -2.49
C TYR A 48 -1.33 19.24 -2.86
N VAL A 49 -1.29 20.53 -2.54
CA VAL A 49 -2.25 21.56 -2.95
C VAL A 49 -3.72 21.18 -2.72
N PHE A 50 -4.15 21.08 -1.47
CA PHE A 50 -5.55 20.85 -1.09
C PHE A 50 -5.96 21.69 0.13
N GLU A 51 -7.26 21.95 0.25
CA GLU A 51 -7.85 22.48 1.48
C GLU A 51 -8.26 21.34 2.40
N TYR A 52 -8.11 21.49 3.73
CA TYR A 52 -8.47 20.41 4.64
C TYR A 52 -9.37 20.84 5.79
N LYS A 53 -10.13 19.86 6.29
CA LYS A 53 -10.92 19.96 7.52
C LYS A 53 -10.56 18.83 8.46
N SER A 54 -10.10 19.16 9.66
CA SER A 54 -9.84 18.17 10.70
C SER A 54 -11.16 17.69 11.31
N ILE A 55 -11.46 16.41 11.14
CA ILE A 55 -12.62 15.72 11.75
C ILE A 55 -12.12 14.36 12.27
N ASP A 56 -12.46 14.02 13.51
CA ASP A 56 -12.07 12.74 14.14
C ASP A 56 -12.68 11.53 13.41
N VAL A 57 -11.94 10.91 12.50
CA VAL A 57 -12.30 9.66 11.83
C VAL A 57 -11.52 8.51 12.50
N LEU A 58 -12.02 8.05 13.65
CA LEU A 58 -11.31 7.08 14.49
C LEU A 58 -11.24 5.70 13.85
N ARG A 59 -10.11 4.99 14.02
CA ARG A 59 -9.97 3.59 13.58
C ARG A 59 -10.87 2.61 14.37
N LYS A 60 -11.12 2.90 15.66
CA LYS A 60 -12.01 2.09 16.51
C LYS A 60 -13.47 2.51 16.27
N ILE A 61 -14.37 1.54 16.35
CA ILE A 61 -15.81 1.81 16.28
C ILE A 61 -16.24 2.54 17.56
N SER A 62 -16.89 3.68 17.39
CA SER A 62 -17.42 4.52 18.50
C SER A 62 -18.67 5.24 18.00
N ILE A 63 -19.84 4.68 18.24
CA ILE A 63 -21.10 5.12 17.64
C ILE A 63 -21.32 6.63 17.81
N GLY A 64 -21.15 7.18 19.00
CA GLY A 64 -21.37 8.61 19.24
C GLY A 64 -20.37 9.52 18.52
N LYS A 65 -19.08 9.13 18.48
CA LYS A 65 -18.05 9.89 17.74
C LYS A 65 -18.24 9.72 16.23
N ASP A 66 -18.65 8.54 15.78
CA ASP A 66 -18.88 8.25 14.38
C ASP A 66 -20.07 9.04 13.82
N LEU A 67 -21.19 9.14 14.58
CA LEU A 67 -22.33 9.99 14.21
C LEU A 67 -21.94 11.46 14.17
N ARG A 68 -21.13 11.93 15.11
CA ARG A 68 -20.57 13.30 15.08
C ARG A 68 -19.71 13.53 13.85
N ALA A 69 -18.84 12.58 13.50
CA ALA A 69 -18.01 12.65 12.29
C ALA A 69 -18.87 12.71 11.03
N VAL A 70 -19.91 11.86 10.91
CA VAL A 70 -20.86 11.90 9.78
C VAL A 70 -21.53 13.25 9.67
N TRP A 71 -22.04 13.80 10.80
CA TRP A 71 -22.68 15.11 10.80
C TRP A 71 -21.74 16.26 10.43
N SER A 72 -20.51 16.26 10.97
CA SER A 72 -19.50 17.26 10.64
C SER A 72 -19.08 17.18 9.18
N THR A 73 -18.91 15.97 8.64
CA THR A 73 -18.63 15.73 7.23
C THR A 73 -19.79 16.21 6.34
N TYR A 74 -21.04 15.91 6.72
CA TYR A 74 -22.23 16.40 6.02
C TYR A 74 -22.27 17.93 5.93
N ARG A 75 -22.00 18.63 7.06
CA ARG A 75 -21.96 20.10 7.07
C ARG A 75 -20.88 20.63 6.15
N TYR A 76 -19.70 20.04 6.17
CA TYR A 76 -18.59 20.46 5.32
C TYR A 76 -18.87 20.22 3.84
N ILE A 77 -19.47 19.08 3.48
CA ILE A 77 -19.93 18.81 2.11
C ILE A 77 -20.86 19.91 1.60
N LYS A 78 -21.80 20.38 2.44
CA LYS A 78 -22.72 21.47 2.10
C LYS A 78 -22.02 22.82 2.00
N GLU A 79 -21.04 23.09 2.88
CA GLU A 79 -20.25 24.31 2.89
C GLU A 79 -19.44 24.47 1.61
N ILE A 80 -18.71 23.43 1.20
CA ILE A 80 -17.87 23.46 -0.01
C ILE A 80 -18.64 23.15 -1.30
N LYS A 81 -19.91 22.77 -1.20
CA LYS A 81 -20.75 22.34 -2.34
C LYS A 81 -20.06 21.24 -3.14
N ALA A 82 -19.65 20.16 -2.46
CA ALA A 82 -18.93 19.07 -3.12
C ALA A 82 -19.73 18.43 -4.25
N ASP A 83 -19.13 18.33 -5.43
CA ASP A 83 -19.66 17.64 -6.60
C ASP A 83 -19.40 16.15 -6.50
N ILE A 84 -18.22 15.78 -5.97
CA ILE A 84 -17.73 14.40 -5.82
C ILE A 84 -17.26 14.20 -4.39
N VAL A 85 -17.60 13.05 -3.80
CA VAL A 85 -17.07 12.61 -2.50
C VAL A 85 -16.47 11.23 -2.63
N THR A 86 -15.18 11.13 -2.33
CA THR A 86 -14.44 9.87 -2.34
C THR A 86 -14.10 9.45 -0.90
N GLY A 87 -14.52 8.26 -0.52
CA GLY A 87 -14.23 7.70 0.80
C GLY A 87 -13.15 6.62 0.73
N HIS A 88 -12.07 6.82 1.47
CA HIS A 88 -10.94 5.90 1.54
C HIS A 88 -10.97 5.11 2.84
N THR A 89 -10.50 3.87 2.80
CA THR A 89 -10.49 2.94 3.94
C THR A 89 -11.92 2.54 4.41
N PRO A 90 -12.10 1.42 5.11
CA PRO A 90 -13.45 0.99 5.52
C PRO A 90 -14.18 2.00 6.39
N LYS A 91 -13.47 2.65 7.32
CA LYS A 91 -14.09 3.62 8.23
C LYS A 91 -14.30 4.99 7.57
N GLY A 92 -13.28 5.50 6.87
CA GLY A 92 -13.40 6.75 6.10
C GLY A 92 -14.46 6.62 5.01
N GLY A 93 -14.49 5.48 4.33
CA GLY A 93 -15.52 5.16 3.33
C GLY A 93 -16.93 5.16 3.90
N LEU A 94 -17.17 4.52 5.05
CA LEU A 94 -18.48 4.53 5.68
C LEU A 94 -18.96 5.94 6.04
N ILE A 95 -18.10 6.74 6.69
CA ILE A 95 -18.43 8.12 7.08
C ILE A 95 -18.68 8.99 5.86
N ALA A 96 -17.82 8.88 4.85
CA ALA A 96 -17.95 9.61 3.58
C ALA A 96 -19.26 9.27 2.87
N MET A 97 -19.56 7.98 2.69
CA MET A 97 -20.73 7.53 1.96
C MET A 97 -22.04 7.88 2.68
N LEU A 98 -22.09 7.77 4.02
CA LEU A 98 -23.25 8.20 4.81
C LEU A 98 -23.48 9.71 4.69
N ALA A 99 -22.45 10.52 4.90
CA ALA A 99 -22.54 11.98 4.84
C ALA A 99 -22.90 12.48 3.43
N ALA A 100 -22.27 11.92 2.40
CA ALA A 100 -22.53 12.29 1.02
C ALA A 100 -23.92 11.86 0.53
N TRP A 101 -24.43 10.71 0.99
CA TRP A 101 -25.79 10.26 0.71
C TRP A 101 -26.82 11.20 1.36
N LEU A 102 -26.65 11.57 2.62
CA LEU A 102 -27.49 12.54 3.32
C LEU A 102 -27.45 13.92 2.63
N ALA A 103 -26.30 14.32 2.15
CA ALA A 103 -26.11 15.59 1.43
C ALA A 103 -26.62 15.57 -0.01
N ARG A 104 -27.03 14.38 -0.51
CA ARG A 104 -27.47 14.14 -1.90
C ARG A 104 -26.39 14.49 -2.93
N VAL A 105 -25.09 14.21 -2.60
CA VAL A 105 -24.00 14.37 -3.56
C VAL A 105 -24.21 13.40 -4.73
N PRO A 106 -24.13 13.86 -6.01
CA PRO A 106 -24.44 13.00 -7.15
C PRO A 106 -23.42 11.89 -7.34
N VAL A 107 -22.11 12.18 -7.19
CA VAL A 107 -21.02 11.22 -7.37
C VAL A 107 -20.41 10.85 -6.01
N ARG A 108 -20.62 9.60 -5.62
CA ARG A 108 -20.15 9.05 -4.33
C ARG A 108 -19.30 7.82 -4.61
N ILE A 109 -17.99 7.96 -4.47
CA ILE A 109 -17.01 6.93 -4.79
C ILE A 109 -16.50 6.27 -3.50
N TYR A 110 -16.70 4.97 -3.39
CA TYR A 110 -16.07 4.19 -2.31
C TYR A 110 -14.82 3.49 -2.85
N LEU A 111 -13.64 3.92 -2.36
CA LEU A 111 -12.35 3.37 -2.74
C LEU A 111 -11.96 2.25 -1.77
N ARG A 112 -12.02 1.01 -2.23
CA ARG A 112 -11.76 -0.20 -1.46
C ARG A 112 -10.29 -0.57 -1.55
N HIS A 113 -9.52 -0.19 -0.52
CA HIS A 113 -8.07 -0.42 -0.41
C HIS A 113 -7.70 -1.81 0.14
N GLY A 114 -8.59 -2.78 0.09
CA GLY A 114 -8.41 -4.14 0.60
C GLY A 114 -9.53 -4.56 1.54
N LEU A 115 -9.50 -5.81 1.94
CA LEU A 115 -10.59 -6.49 2.65
C LEU A 115 -10.16 -6.82 4.08
N VAL A 116 -10.31 -5.85 5.00
CA VAL A 116 -9.86 -6.00 6.41
C VAL A 116 -10.50 -7.16 7.17
N TYR A 117 -11.60 -7.70 6.68
CA TYR A 117 -12.27 -8.84 7.30
C TYR A 117 -11.64 -10.20 6.96
N GLU A 118 -10.75 -10.29 5.94
CA GLU A 118 -10.13 -11.56 5.54
C GLU A 118 -9.34 -12.23 6.67
N THR A 119 -8.64 -11.44 7.47
CA THR A 119 -7.89 -11.91 8.65
C THR A 119 -8.69 -11.78 9.96
N SER A 120 -10.00 -11.56 9.89
CA SER A 120 -10.89 -11.47 11.05
C SER A 120 -11.82 -12.67 11.12
N HIS A 121 -12.23 -13.05 12.34
CA HIS A 121 -13.07 -14.22 12.58
C HIS A 121 -14.35 -13.88 13.37
N GLY A 122 -15.34 -14.77 13.32
CA GLY A 122 -16.56 -14.70 14.11
C GLY A 122 -17.37 -13.41 13.90
N LEU A 123 -17.92 -12.87 14.98
CA LEU A 123 -18.77 -11.68 14.97
C LEU A 123 -18.06 -10.44 14.42
N LYS A 124 -16.75 -10.32 14.65
CA LYS A 124 -15.97 -9.21 14.13
C LYS A 124 -15.93 -9.23 12.60
N ARG A 125 -15.73 -10.41 11.98
CA ARG A 125 -15.75 -10.57 10.52
C ARG A 125 -17.12 -10.18 9.96
N ALA A 126 -18.20 -10.68 10.57
CA ALA A 126 -19.57 -10.36 10.15
C ALA A 126 -19.87 -8.86 10.24
N LEU A 127 -19.45 -8.20 11.31
CA LEU A 127 -19.61 -6.76 11.48
C LEU A 127 -18.86 -5.97 10.39
N LEU A 128 -17.60 -6.32 10.10
CA LEU A 128 -16.80 -5.64 9.08
C LEU A 128 -17.40 -5.81 7.67
N ILE A 129 -17.91 -6.99 7.35
CA ILE A 129 -18.61 -7.28 6.09
C ILE A 129 -19.85 -6.40 5.98
N ASN A 130 -20.67 -6.29 7.03
CA ASN A 130 -21.88 -5.47 7.00
C ASN A 130 -21.58 -3.97 6.91
N ILE A 131 -20.51 -3.50 7.53
CA ILE A 131 -20.04 -2.12 7.38
C ILE A 131 -19.65 -1.84 5.92
N ASP A 132 -18.91 -2.75 5.31
CA ASP A 132 -18.48 -2.62 3.90
C ASP A 132 -19.70 -2.66 2.95
N ARG A 133 -20.64 -3.60 3.17
CA ARG A 133 -21.91 -3.66 2.43
C ARG A 133 -22.71 -2.36 2.51
N LEU A 134 -22.79 -1.75 3.70
CA LEU A 134 -23.48 -0.48 3.88
C LEU A 134 -22.80 0.64 3.09
N ALA A 135 -21.47 0.80 3.22
CA ALA A 135 -20.71 1.78 2.45
C ALA A 135 -20.89 1.56 0.93
N SER A 136 -20.79 0.32 0.49
CA SER A 136 -20.99 -0.10 -0.90
C SER A 136 -22.40 0.22 -1.42
N ARG A 137 -23.42 0.02 -0.60
CA ARG A 137 -24.82 0.31 -0.96
C ARG A 137 -25.04 1.81 -1.19
N LEU A 138 -24.44 2.66 -0.35
CA LEU A 138 -24.60 4.11 -0.40
C LEU A 138 -23.74 4.78 -1.49
N ALA A 139 -22.65 4.16 -1.90
CA ALA A 139 -21.81 4.63 -3.00
C ALA A 139 -22.57 4.57 -4.35
N THR A 140 -22.25 5.44 -5.27
CA THR A 140 -22.71 5.35 -6.68
C THR A 140 -21.76 4.47 -7.49
N LYS A 141 -20.46 4.49 -7.18
CA LYS A 141 -19.42 3.67 -7.79
C LYS A 141 -18.46 3.17 -6.71
N ILE A 142 -17.94 1.97 -6.90
CA ILE A 142 -16.91 1.37 -6.04
C ILE A 142 -15.67 1.16 -6.89
N ILE A 143 -14.53 1.68 -6.43
CA ILE A 143 -13.24 1.42 -7.05
C ILE A 143 -12.53 0.38 -6.18
N CYS A 144 -12.24 -0.79 -6.73
CA CYS A 144 -11.38 -1.79 -6.11
C CYS A 144 -9.94 -1.60 -6.59
N VAL A 145 -9.00 -1.60 -5.66
CA VAL A 145 -7.58 -1.34 -5.98
C VAL A 145 -6.90 -2.48 -6.71
N SER A 146 -7.54 -3.66 -6.81
CA SER A 146 -6.99 -4.80 -7.55
C SER A 146 -8.10 -5.74 -8.08
N PRO A 147 -7.81 -6.52 -9.14
CA PRO A 147 -8.72 -7.53 -9.67
C PRO A 147 -9.10 -8.59 -8.64
N SER A 148 -8.18 -9.05 -7.80
CA SER A 148 -8.46 -10.05 -6.76
C SER A 148 -9.36 -9.49 -5.65
N VAL A 149 -9.17 -8.22 -5.22
CA VAL A 149 -10.07 -7.53 -4.30
C VAL A 149 -11.47 -7.39 -4.91
N ALA A 150 -11.56 -7.06 -6.18
CA ALA A 150 -12.85 -6.96 -6.88
C ALA A 150 -13.57 -8.31 -6.92
N ARG A 151 -12.90 -9.37 -7.34
CA ARG A 151 -13.42 -10.73 -7.38
C ARG A 151 -13.89 -11.19 -6.01
N ARG A 152 -13.03 -11.08 -5.00
CA ARG A 152 -13.33 -11.47 -3.63
C ARG A 152 -14.53 -10.72 -3.05
N SER A 153 -14.68 -9.44 -3.40
CA SER A 153 -15.83 -8.63 -3.00
C SER A 153 -17.16 -9.16 -3.51
N ILE A 154 -17.19 -9.69 -4.74
CA ILE A 154 -18.38 -10.31 -5.33
C ILE A 154 -18.65 -11.65 -4.67
N GLU A 155 -17.63 -12.50 -4.52
CA GLU A 155 -17.75 -13.82 -3.88
C GLU A 155 -18.31 -13.72 -2.45
N ASP A 156 -17.87 -12.73 -1.68
CA ASP A 156 -18.38 -12.47 -0.31
C ASP A 156 -19.67 -11.64 -0.29
N GLY A 157 -20.25 -11.32 -1.45
CA GLY A 157 -21.53 -10.63 -1.58
C GLY A 157 -21.56 -9.23 -0.98
N LEU A 158 -20.48 -8.45 -1.17
CA LEU A 158 -20.39 -7.07 -0.67
C LEU A 158 -21.20 -6.09 -1.51
N ASN A 159 -21.26 -6.31 -2.82
CA ASN A 159 -21.98 -5.48 -3.79
C ASN A 159 -22.16 -6.23 -5.11
N PRO A 160 -23.11 -5.82 -5.98
CA PRO A 160 -23.22 -6.35 -7.33
C PRO A 160 -22.02 -5.94 -8.20
N GLU A 161 -21.63 -6.78 -9.15
CA GLU A 161 -20.51 -6.57 -10.06
C GLU A 161 -20.62 -5.25 -10.83
N SER A 162 -21.81 -4.92 -11.33
CA SER A 162 -22.08 -3.70 -12.11
C SER A 162 -21.75 -2.39 -11.38
N LYS A 163 -21.57 -2.43 -10.06
CA LYS A 163 -21.31 -1.25 -9.22
C LYS A 163 -19.84 -1.01 -8.96
N GLN A 164 -18.98 -1.99 -9.25
CA GLN A 164 -17.54 -1.87 -9.00
C GLN A 164 -16.72 -1.89 -10.27
N ILE A 165 -15.57 -1.25 -10.20
CA ILE A 165 -14.55 -1.25 -11.26
C ILE A 165 -13.16 -1.42 -10.63
N VAL A 166 -12.23 -1.88 -11.45
CA VAL A 166 -10.79 -1.76 -11.23
C VAL A 166 -10.30 -0.77 -12.27
N LEU A 167 -9.59 0.28 -11.84
CA LEU A 167 -9.04 1.28 -12.74
C LEU A 167 -7.75 0.78 -13.37
N ALA A 168 -7.63 0.89 -14.68
CA ALA A 168 -6.50 0.35 -15.42
C ALA A 168 -6.19 -1.11 -15.01
N HIS A 169 -5.02 -1.36 -14.45
CA HIS A 169 -4.63 -2.69 -13.93
C HIS A 169 -4.66 -2.78 -12.41
N GLY A 170 -5.16 -1.75 -11.71
CA GLY A 170 -5.24 -1.68 -10.25
C GLY A 170 -4.46 -0.50 -9.68
N THR A 171 -4.24 -0.57 -8.35
CA THR A 171 -3.73 0.52 -7.49
C THR A 171 -4.70 1.71 -7.40
N CYS A 172 -4.41 2.67 -6.53
CA CYS A 172 -5.25 3.87 -6.36
C CYS A 172 -4.54 5.16 -6.78
N ASN A 173 -3.23 5.12 -6.94
CA ASN A 173 -2.43 6.31 -7.22
C ASN A 173 -1.36 6.07 -8.30
N GLY A 174 -1.02 4.82 -8.60
CA GLY A 174 0.10 4.48 -9.49
C GLY A 174 1.46 4.68 -8.84
N ILE A 175 2.51 4.67 -9.66
CA ILE A 175 3.92 4.77 -9.23
C ILE A 175 4.60 5.93 -9.98
N ASP A 176 5.38 6.70 -9.23
CA ASP A 176 6.32 7.71 -9.76
C ASP A 176 7.55 6.99 -10.34
N ILE A 177 7.49 6.65 -11.62
CA ILE A 177 8.54 5.88 -12.31
C ILE A 177 9.84 6.67 -12.53
N GLU A 178 9.82 7.99 -12.41
CA GLU A 178 11.00 8.83 -12.44
C GLU A 178 11.73 8.74 -11.11
N ARG A 179 11.02 8.93 -10.02
CA ARG A 179 11.55 8.81 -8.67
C ARG A 179 12.02 7.39 -8.36
N PHE A 180 11.19 6.39 -8.63
CA PHE A 180 11.55 4.98 -8.45
C PHE A 180 12.30 4.47 -9.69
N SER A 181 13.54 4.91 -9.83
CA SER A 181 14.43 4.55 -10.93
C SER A 181 15.82 4.26 -10.39
N LYS A 182 16.39 3.13 -10.81
CA LYS A 182 17.74 2.74 -10.44
C LYS A 182 18.80 3.72 -11.00
N GLN A 183 18.49 4.37 -12.12
CA GLN A 183 19.35 5.36 -12.78
C GLN A 183 19.33 6.71 -12.07
N GLU A 184 18.17 7.10 -11.52
CA GLU A 184 17.97 8.36 -10.80
C GLU A 184 18.30 8.27 -9.30
N ALA A 185 18.47 7.04 -8.78
CA ALA A 185 18.85 6.84 -7.38
C ALA A 185 20.18 7.54 -7.07
N ASN A 186 20.16 8.40 -6.06
CA ASN A 186 21.34 9.14 -5.64
C ASN A 186 22.44 8.17 -5.17
N ALA A 187 23.46 7.97 -6.01
CA ALA A 187 24.56 7.03 -5.77
C ALA A 187 25.33 7.35 -4.48
N ASP A 188 25.52 8.64 -4.17
CA ASP A 188 26.22 9.06 -2.94
C ASP A 188 25.41 8.75 -1.69
N ALA A 189 24.10 8.98 -1.72
CA ALA A 189 23.20 8.62 -0.63
C ALA A 189 23.13 7.09 -0.43
N SER A 190 23.01 6.32 -1.52
CA SER A 190 23.03 4.85 -1.46
C SER A 190 24.35 4.32 -0.91
N ASN A 191 25.48 4.90 -1.32
CA ASN A 191 26.81 4.53 -0.80
C ASN A 191 26.98 4.92 0.68
N ALA A 192 26.41 6.05 1.11
CA ALA A 192 26.39 6.43 2.52
C ALA A 192 25.60 5.43 3.37
N LEU A 193 24.42 5.01 2.89
CA LEU A 193 23.61 3.98 3.55
C LEU A 193 24.32 2.62 3.58
N LYS A 194 24.98 2.20 2.50
CA LYS A 194 25.79 0.96 2.50
C LYS A 194 26.84 0.98 3.60
N ARG A 195 27.60 2.09 3.71
CA ARG A 195 28.60 2.26 4.78
C ARG A 195 27.94 2.24 6.17
N GLN A 196 26.83 2.97 6.35
CA GLN A 196 26.10 3.04 7.62
C GLN A 196 25.64 1.66 8.09
N PHE A 197 25.12 0.82 7.19
CA PHE A 197 24.61 -0.51 7.51
C PHE A 197 25.64 -1.62 7.37
N GLY A 198 26.87 -1.31 7.00
CA GLY A 198 27.95 -2.28 6.82
C GLY A 198 27.67 -3.28 5.69
N ILE A 199 26.95 -2.86 4.65
CA ILE A 199 26.73 -3.66 3.43
C ILE A 199 28.01 -3.61 2.60
N ARG A 200 28.55 -4.76 2.26
CA ARG A 200 29.80 -4.91 1.52
C ARG A 200 29.53 -5.20 0.05
N GLU A 201 30.53 -4.97 -0.78
CA GLU A 201 30.50 -5.47 -2.15
C GLU A 201 30.39 -6.99 -2.16
N GLY A 202 29.47 -7.53 -2.95
CA GLY A 202 29.17 -8.96 -3.01
C GLY A 202 28.19 -9.47 -1.94
N ASP A 203 27.70 -8.61 -1.02
CA ASP A 203 26.57 -8.98 -0.18
C ASP A 203 25.31 -9.10 -1.03
N PHE A 204 24.46 -10.10 -0.73
CA PHE A 204 23.14 -10.29 -1.31
C PHE A 204 22.08 -9.79 -0.33
N VAL A 205 21.38 -8.71 -0.69
CA VAL A 205 20.46 -8.02 0.20
C VAL A 205 19.02 -8.39 -0.12
N ILE A 206 18.39 -9.13 0.78
CA ILE A 206 16.95 -9.41 0.78
C ILE A 206 16.25 -8.21 1.43
N GLY A 207 15.34 -7.56 0.71
CA GLY A 207 14.64 -6.37 1.17
C GLY A 207 13.17 -6.60 1.47
N PHE A 208 12.69 -5.89 2.48
CA PHE A 208 11.28 -5.74 2.81
C PHE A 208 10.99 -4.31 3.23
N THR A 209 9.84 -3.76 2.82
CA THR A 209 9.36 -2.45 3.29
C THR A 209 7.93 -2.57 3.81
N GLY A 210 7.69 -2.01 5.00
CA GLY A 210 6.36 -2.00 5.62
C GLY A 210 6.39 -2.26 7.12
N ARG A 211 5.21 -2.37 7.71
CA ARG A 211 5.08 -2.67 9.15
C ARG A 211 5.56 -4.08 9.45
N LEU A 212 6.37 -4.21 10.49
CA LEU A 212 6.89 -5.52 10.92
C LEU A 212 5.84 -6.20 11.81
N VAL A 213 4.90 -6.90 11.18
CA VAL A 213 3.76 -7.59 11.80
C VAL A 213 3.56 -8.98 11.20
N ARG A 214 2.77 -9.85 11.87
CA ARG A 214 2.49 -11.22 11.40
C ARG A 214 1.80 -11.23 10.04
N ASP A 215 0.81 -10.36 9.86
CA ASP A 215 0.01 -10.22 8.63
C ASP A 215 0.87 -9.99 7.37
N LYS A 216 2.09 -9.49 7.54
CA LYS A 216 3.07 -9.23 6.48
C LYS A 216 4.04 -10.38 6.21
N GLY A 217 3.91 -11.51 6.93
CA GLY A 217 4.75 -12.69 6.72
C GLY A 217 6.21 -12.50 7.19
N ILE A 218 6.44 -11.63 8.19
CA ILE A 218 7.79 -11.37 8.71
C ILE A 218 8.38 -12.59 9.39
N ILE A 219 7.55 -13.46 9.97
CA ILE A 219 7.99 -14.69 10.63
C ILE A 219 8.64 -15.61 9.60
N GLU A 220 7.95 -15.85 8.50
CA GLU A 220 8.38 -16.70 7.39
C GLU A 220 9.64 -16.13 6.73
N LEU A 221 9.67 -14.81 6.53
CA LEU A 221 10.81 -14.11 5.94
C LEU A 221 12.08 -14.24 6.80
N VAL A 222 11.96 -14.01 8.12
CA VAL A 222 13.11 -14.10 9.04
C VAL A 222 13.64 -15.54 9.10
N ARG A 223 12.75 -16.54 9.13
CA ARG A 223 13.14 -17.96 9.15
C ARG A 223 13.80 -18.40 7.85
N ALA A 224 13.21 -18.06 6.70
CA ALA A 224 13.81 -18.35 5.40
C ALA A 224 15.19 -17.67 5.25
N TYR A 225 15.33 -16.42 5.71
CA TYR A 225 16.61 -15.74 5.78
C TYR A 225 17.62 -16.51 6.64
N GLN A 226 17.24 -17.00 7.81
CA GLN A 226 18.14 -17.77 8.67
C GLN A 226 18.64 -19.04 7.98
N GLU A 227 17.79 -19.74 7.23
CA GLU A 227 18.21 -20.95 6.51
C GLU A 227 19.18 -20.63 5.36
N ILE A 228 18.87 -19.66 4.48
CA ILE A 228 19.78 -19.32 3.39
C ILE A 228 21.12 -18.73 3.89
N ARG A 229 21.10 -18.01 5.02
CA ARG A 229 22.32 -17.46 5.61
C ARG A 229 23.26 -18.52 6.17
N LYS A 230 22.76 -19.69 6.60
CA LYS A 230 23.62 -20.82 6.98
C LYS A 230 24.49 -21.30 5.81
N LEU A 231 23.94 -21.23 4.61
CA LEU A 231 24.62 -21.63 3.39
C LEU A 231 25.53 -20.51 2.83
N HIS A 232 25.11 -19.26 2.95
CA HIS A 232 25.74 -18.10 2.32
C HIS A 232 25.93 -16.95 3.32
N GLN A 233 27.13 -16.79 3.83
CA GLN A 233 27.45 -15.81 4.88
C GLN A 233 27.35 -14.34 4.42
N ASN A 234 27.31 -14.09 3.11
CA ASN A 234 27.14 -12.76 2.50
C ASN A 234 25.68 -12.37 2.29
N VAL A 235 24.71 -13.18 2.70
CA VAL A 235 23.28 -12.83 2.64
C VAL A 235 22.94 -11.90 3.79
N ARG A 236 22.24 -10.82 3.48
CA ARG A 236 21.74 -9.82 4.44
C ARG A 236 20.22 -9.69 4.32
N LEU A 237 19.56 -9.38 5.43
CA LEU A 237 18.13 -9.07 5.44
C LEU A 237 17.92 -7.61 5.86
N MET A 238 17.32 -6.80 4.99
CA MET A 238 16.98 -5.41 5.27
C MET A 238 15.48 -5.28 5.50
N LEU A 239 15.09 -4.92 6.72
CA LEU A 239 13.72 -4.70 7.17
C LEU A 239 13.49 -3.20 7.36
N VAL A 240 12.84 -2.56 6.38
CA VAL A 240 12.53 -1.13 6.42
C VAL A 240 11.13 -0.93 6.97
N GLY A 241 11.04 -0.51 8.24
CA GLY A 241 9.77 -0.28 8.92
C GLY A 241 9.82 -0.57 10.40
N MET A 242 8.72 -0.30 11.08
CA MET A 242 8.64 -0.41 12.54
C MET A 242 7.97 -1.71 13.00
N LEU A 243 8.44 -2.24 14.11
CA LEU A 243 7.74 -3.24 14.91
C LEU A 243 6.47 -2.60 15.51
N GLU A 244 5.33 -3.25 15.33
CA GLU A 244 4.07 -2.80 15.92
C GLU A 244 3.58 -3.76 17.01
N ILE A 245 2.98 -3.18 18.08
CA ILE A 245 2.37 -3.96 19.17
C ILE A 245 1.09 -4.66 18.69
N ARG A 246 0.38 -4.03 17.76
CA ARG A 246 -0.82 -4.61 17.17
C ARG A 246 -0.40 -5.63 16.12
N ASP A 247 -0.82 -6.88 16.28
CA ASP A 247 -0.38 -8.04 15.49
C ASP A 247 1.12 -8.32 15.63
N ALA A 248 1.60 -8.26 16.90
CA ALA A 248 3.00 -8.37 17.25
C ALA A 248 3.62 -9.70 16.83
N LEU A 249 4.89 -9.63 16.43
CA LEU A 249 5.70 -10.80 16.13
C LEU A 249 5.99 -11.62 17.40
N PRO A 250 6.27 -12.93 17.28
CA PRO A 250 6.77 -13.76 18.39
C PRO A 250 8.06 -13.19 18.97
N VAL A 251 8.27 -13.45 20.27
CA VAL A 251 9.43 -12.91 21.02
C VAL A 251 10.76 -13.41 20.45
N ASP A 252 10.82 -14.66 20.03
CA ASP A 252 12.00 -15.27 19.40
C ASP A 252 12.37 -14.60 18.07
N VAL A 253 11.37 -14.28 17.21
CA VAL A 253 11.58 -13.57 15.96
C VAL A 253 12.06 -12.14 16.21
N VAL A 254 11.45 -11.43 17.18
CA VAL A 254 11.90 -10.08 17.57
C VAL A 254 13.32 -10.10 18.10
N LYS A 255 13.68 -11.13 18.88
CA LYS A 255 15.05 -11.33 19.38
C LYS A 255 16.02 -11.54 18.22
N THR A 256 15.70 -12.42 17.27
CA THR A 256 16.50 -12.64 16.07
C THR A 256 16.72 -11.33 15.29
N ILE A 257 15.65 -10.56 15.04
CA ILE A 257 15.77 -9.27 14.32
C ILE A 257 16.73 -8.30 15.02
N LYS A 258 16.79 -8.31 16.35
CA LYS A 258 17.63 -7.40 17.14
C LYS A 258 19.07 -7.87 17.30
N GLU A 259 19.31 -9.19 17.37
CA GLU A 259 20.61 -9.75 17.74
C GLU A 259 21.45 -10.25 16.55
N ASP A 260 20.79 -10.63 15.43
CA ASP A 260 21.49 -11.10 14.25
C ASP A 260 22.14 -9.92 13.48
N LYS A 261 23.48 -9.90 13.44
CA LYS A 261 24.26 -8.86 12.74
C LYS A 261 24.06 -8.83 11.21
N GLY A 262 23.46 -9.85 10.64
CA GLY A 262 23.10 -9.90 9.23
C GLY A 262 21.75 -9.26 8.93
N ILE A 263 20.93 -8.98 9.96
CA ILE A 263 19.66 -8.28 9.82
C ILE A 263 19.85 -6.79 10.06
N ILE A 264 19.41 -5.99 9.11
CA ILE A 264 19.38 -4.53 9.15
C ILE A 264 17.94 -4.11 9.41
N SER A 265 17.64 -3.68 10.63
CA SER A 265 16.32 -3.13 10.99
C SER A 265 16.41 -1.62 11.08
N THR A 266 15.82 -0.91 10.11
CA THR A 266 15.99 0.54 9.99
C THR A 266 15.07 1.35 10.91
N GLY A 267 13.97 0.74 11.39
CA GLY A 267 12.87 1.50 11.97
C GLY A 267 12.09 2.28 10.91
N TYR A 268 11.41 3.32 11.32
CA TYR A 268 10.66 4.19 10.41
C TYR A 268 11.59 4.93 9.46
N VAL A 269 11.26 4.88 8.19
CA VAL A 269 11.91 5.67 7.13
C VAL A 269 10.85 6.55 6.48
N GLU A 270 11.16 7.81 6.27
CA GLU A 270 10.26 8.74 5.58
C GLU A 270 10.05 8.30 4.13
N TYR A 271 8.81 8.38 3.67
CA TYR A 271 8.48 8.03 2.28
C TYR A 271 9.30 8.84 1.27
N ALA A 272 9.66 10.07 1.60
CA ALA A 272 10.43 10.96 0.74
C ALA A 272 11.83 10.45 0.32
N ILE A 273 12.38 9.45 1.02
CA ILE A 273 13.73 8.89 0.77
C ILE A 273 13.74 7.37 0.63
N ILE A 274 12.58 6.73 0.51
CA ILE A 274 12.47 5.27 0.54
C ILE A 274 13.16 4.59 -0.66
N GLU A 275 13.21 5.26 -1.82
CA GLU A 275 13.87 4.77 -3.04
C GLU A 275 15.37 4.50 -2.82
N GLN A 276 16.02 5.23 -1.89
CA GLN A 276 17.42 5.01 -1.54
C GLN A 276 17.64 3.66 -0.85
N TYR A 277 16.64 3.17 -0.12
CA TYR A 277 16.68 1.85 0.53
C TYR A 277 16.38 0.73 -0.47
N TYR A 278 15.44 0.93 -1.38
CA TYR A 278 15.24 -0.01 -2.49
C TYR A 278 16.51 -0.20 -3.30
N ALA A 279 17.27 0.86 -3.58
CA ALA A 279 18.51 0.80 -4.33
C ALA A 279 19.62 -0.08 -3.69
N LEU A 280 19.44 -0.52 -2.44
CA LEU A 280 20.36 -1.42 -1.75
C LEU A 280 19.96 -2.91 -1.87
N MET A 281 18.77 -3.21 -2.40
CA MET A 281 18.17 -4.54 -2.39
C MET A 281 18.46 -5.29 -3.70
N ASP A 282 18.79 -6.57 -3.60
CA ASP A 282 18.94 -7.49 -4.75
C ASP A 282 17.65 -8.26 -5.07
N VAL A 283 16.80 -8.47 -4.06
CA VAL A 283 15.49 -9.08 -4.16
C VAL A 283 14.54 -8.43 -3.16
N TYR A 284 13.33 -8.17 -3.57
CA TYR A 284 12.27 -7.66 -2.69
C TYR A 284 11.33 -8.80 -2.31
N VAL A 285 11.00 -8.92 -1.02
CA VAL A 285 10.16 -10.02 -0.51
C VAL A 285 8.98 -9.45 0.27
N LEU A 286 7.78 -9.81 -0.15
CA LEU A 286 6.54 -9.48 0.56
C LEU A 286 5.67 -10.74 0.73
N PRO A 287 5.91 -11.60 1.74
CA PRO A 287 5.16 -12.84 1.93
C PRO A 287 3.85 -12.60 2.70
N SER A 288 3.12 -11.56 2.34
CA SER A 288 1.93 -11.07 3.04
C SER A 288 0.75 -12.03 2.93
N TYR A 289 -0.05 -12.11 4.00
CA TYR A 289 -1.28 -12.92 4.05
C TYR A 289 -2.49 -12.24 3.40
N ARG A 290 -2.43 -10.93 3.22
CA ARG A 290 -3.42 -10.13 2.49
C ARG A 290 -2.90 -8.74 2.17
N GLU A 291 -3.29 -8.21 1.05
CA GLU A 291 -3.08 -6.81 0.64
C GLU A 291 -4.34 -6.26 -0.04
N GLY A 292 -4.35 -4.96 -0.28
CA GLY A 292 -5.26 -4.38 -1.26
C GLY A 292 -4.65 -4.45 -2.65
N PHE A 293 -3.60 -3.66 -2.83
CA PHE A 293 -2.60 -3.74 -3.87
C PHE A 293 -1.27 -3.29 -3.24
N PRO A 294 -0.24 -4.12 -3.20
CA PRO A 294 1.00 -3.77 -2.51
C PRO A 294 1.85 -2.81 -3.35
N THR A 295 1.70 -1.50 -3.12
CA THR A 295 2.49 -0.47 -3.81
C THR A 295 3.99 -0.66 -3.64
N SER A 296 4.44 -1.19 -2.50
CA SER A 296 5.85 -1.51 -2.25
C SER A 296 6.43 -2.56 -3.22
N VAL A 297 5.59 -3.49 -3.73
CA VAL A 297 5.99 -4.42 -4.80
C VAL A 297 6.19 -3.67 -6.11
N LEU A 298 5.29 -2.76 -6.44
CA LEU A 298 5.42 -1.95 -7.66
C LEU A 298 6.61 -0.98 -7.57
N GLU A 299 6.87 -0.40 -6.39
CA GLU A 299 8.04 0.44 -6.13
C GLU A 299 9.33 -0.35 -6.35
N ALA A 300 9.43 -1.57 -5.78
CA ALA A 300 10.56 -2.47 -5.99
C ALA A 300 10.72 -2.86 -7.46
N SER A 301 9.63 -3.21 -8.14
CA SER A 301 9.65 -3.54 -9.57
C SER A 301 10.09 -2.34 -10.42
N ALA A 302 9.63 -1.12 -10.11
CA ALA A 302 10.07 0.11 -10.77
C ALA A 302 11.59 0.35 -10.61
N MET A 303 12.16 -0.06 -9.46
CA MET A 303 13.60 -0.04 -9.17
C MET A 303 14.37 -1.22 -9.77
N GLU A 304 13.79 -1.98 -10.69
CA GLU A 304 14.38 -3.16 -11.34
C GLU A 304 14.81 -4.25 -10.32
N ILE A 305 14.01 -4.45 -9.28
CA ILE A 305 14.25 -5.46 -8.26
C ILE A 305 13.26 -6.60 -8.47
N PRO A 306 13.71 -7.85 -8.65
CA PRO A 306 12.81 -9.01 -8.74
C PRO A 306 12.07 -9.21 -7.42
N VAL A 307 10.83 -9.68 -7.51
CA VAL A 307 9.94 -9.77 -6.36
C VAL A 307 9.62 -11.23 -6.03
N ILE A 308 9.62 -11.55 -4.73
CA ILE A 308 9.00 -12.77 -4.20
C ILE A 308 7.80 -12.36 -3.36
N THR A 309 6.62 -12.87 -3.70
CA THR A 309 5.38 -12.59 -2.97
C THR A 309 4.48 -13.81 -2.91
N THR A 310 3.29 -13.69 -2.33
CA THR A 310 2.34 -14.81 -2.18
C THR A 310 1.16 -14.67 -3.15
N ARG A 311 0.33 -15.73 -3.26
CA ARG A 311 -0.94 -15.67 -4.01
C ARG A 311 -2.12 -15.11 -3.18
N ALA A 312 -1.83 -14.41 -2.08
CA ALA A 312 -2.85 -13.74 -1.29
C ALA A 312 -3.56 -12.64 -2.09
N THR A 313 -4.77 -12.26 -1.64
CA THR A 313 -5.55 -11.16 -2.22
C THR A 313 -4.67 -9.90 -2.33
N GLY A 314 -4.67 -9.25 -3.47
CA GLY A 314 -3.85 -8.09 -3.80
C GLY A 314 -2.42 -8.43 -4.21
N CYS A 315 -1.76 -9.39 -3.56
CA CYS A 315 -0.41 -9.82 -3.93
C CYS A 315 -0.40 -10.53 -5.29
N CYS A 316 -1.40 -11.39 -5.57
CA CYS A 316 -1.50 -12.14 -6.82
C CYS A 316 -1.68 -11.29 -8.08
N ASP A 317 -1.98 -10.01 -7.93
CA ASP A 317 -2.13 -9.06 -9.04
C ASP A 317 -0.88 -8.19 -9.27
N SER A 318 0.16 -8.34 -8.43
CA SER A 318 1.27 -7.39 -8.37
C SER A 318 2.54 -7.82 -9.12
N ILE A 319 2.61 -9.08 -9.56
CA ILE A 319 3.72 -9.63 -10.37
C ILE A 319 3.20 -10.55 -11.47
N ILE A 320 4.04 -10.83 -12.46
CA ILE A 320 3.86 -11.89 -13.46
C ILE A 320 4.79 -13.04 -13.06
N ASP A 321 4.19 -14.18 -12.67
CA ASP A 321 4.92 -15.35 -12.14
C ASP A 321 5.95 -15.90 -13.14
N GLY A 322 7.19 -16.05 -12.69
CA GLY A 322 8.32 -16.52 -13.51
C GLY A 322 8.92 -15.47 -14.44
N GLU A 323 8.30 -14.27 -14.58
CA GLU A 323 8.75 -13.20 -15.47
C GLU A 323 9.25 -11.98 -14.69
N THR A 324 8.46 -11.46 -13.72
CA THR A 324 8.85 -10.30 -12.89
C THR A 324 9.19 -10.70 -11.47
N GLY A 325 8.97 -11.95 -11.11
CA GLY A 325 9.20 -12.49 -9.77
C GLY A 325 8.62 -13.88 -9.60
N PHE A 326 8.52 -14.34 -8.36
CA PHE A 326 7.97 -15.64 -8.00
C PHE A 326 6.86 -15.54 -6.97
N PHE A 327 5.82 -16.36 -7.14
CA PHE A 327 4.89 -16.64 -6.06
C PHE A 327 5.39 -17.79 -5.20
N VAL A 328 5.24 -17.61 -3.89
CA VAL A 328 5.50 -18.63 -2.87
C VAL A 328 4.28 -18.86 -2.00
N ASN A 329 4.20 -20.01 -1.36
CA ASN A 329 3.24 -20.25 -0.29
C ASN A 329 3.70 -19.56 1.01
N HIS A 330 2.82 -19.51 2.02
CA HIS A 330 3.19 -19.03 3.37
C HIS A 330 3.98 -20.14 4.11
N ASP A 331 5.13 -20.49 3.55
CA ASP A 331 6.00 -21.55 4.00
C ASP A 331 7.46 -21.08 3.90
N GLU A 332 8.21 -21.23 4.99
CA GLU A 332 9.59 -20.75 5.08
C GLU A 332 10.52 -21.45 4.09
N LYS A 333 10.23 -22.72 3.77
CA LYS A 333 11.05 -23.55 2.88
C LYS A 333 10.83 -23.18 1.42
N ASP A 334 9.57 -22.90 1.04
CA ASP A 334 9.23 -22.44 -0.31
C ASP A 334 9.87 -21.08 -0.60
N LEU A 335 9.84 -20.19 0.42
CA LEU A 335 10.48 -18.89 0.35
C LEU A 335 12.02 -19.01 0.27
N GLU A 336 12.63 -19.89 1.06
CA GLU A 336 14.07 -20.16 1.02
C GLU A 336 14.50 -20.65 -0.38
N GLN A 337 13.75 -21.58 -0.98
CA GLN A 337 14.04 -22.09 -2.33
C GLN A 337 13.96 -20.99 -3.40
N ALA A 338 12.97 -20.11 -3.33
CA ALA A 338 12.85 -18.99 -4.24
C ALA A 338 14.01 -17.99 -4.07
N LEU A 339 14.43 -17.72 -2.84
CA LEU A 339 15.60 -16.90 -2.53
C LEU A 339 16.91 -17.54 -3.05
N GLN A 340 17.11 -18.84 -2.82
CA GLN A 340 18.27 -19.57 -3.32
C GLN A 340 18.36 -19.52 -4.86
N ARG A 341 17.22 -19.70 -5.54
CA ARG A 341 17.17 -19.60 -7.01
C ARG A 341 17.61 -18.25 -7.53
N LEU A 342 17.20 -17.16 -6.86
CA LEU A 342 17.62 -15.81 -7.24
C LEU A 342 19.06 -15.51 -6.81
N TYR A 343 19.53 -16.07 -5.70
CA TYR A 343 20.93 -15.97 -5.27
C TYR A 343 21.88 -16.58 -6.31
N ASP A 344 21.59 -17.79 -6.78
CA ASP A 344 22.44 -18.54 -7.70
C ASP A 344 22.44 -17.99 -9.14
N ALA A 345 21.42 -17.21 -9.52
CA ALA A 345 21.22 -16.77 -10.90
C ALA A 345 21.18 -15.23 -11.05
N PRO A 346 22.33 -14.52 -11.04
CA PRO A 346 22.37 -13.06 -11.20
C PRO A 346 21.69 -12.56 -12.48
N SER A 347 21.87 -13.25 -13.60
CA SER A 347 21.22 -12.87 -14.87
C SER A 347 19.70 -13.00 -14.82
N LEU A 348 19.18 -13.97 -14.06
CA LEU A 348 17.73 -14.11 -13.85
C LEU A 348 17.18 -12.93 -13.04
N ARG A 349 17.90 -12.51 -11.98
CA ARG A 349 17.54 -11.32 -11.19
C ARG A 349 17.45 -10.08 -12.06
N GLU A 350 18.48 -9.85 -12.90
CA GLU A 350 18.53 -8.70 -13.80
C GLU A 350 17.37 -8.70 -14.81
N ASN A 351 17.11 -9.85 -15.43
CA ASN A 351 16.04 -9.99 -16.42
C ASN A 351 14.66 -9.79 -15.78
N MET A 352 14.42 -10.40 -14.62
CA MET A 352 13.16 -10.21 -13.88
C MET A 352 12.98 -8.77 -13.41
N GLY A 353 14.05 -8.11 -12.95
CA GLY A 353 13.99 -6.72 -12.56
C GLY A 353 13.60 -5.81 -13.72
N LYS A 354 14.24 -5.97 -14.88
CA LYS A 354 13.90 -5.21 -16.11
C LYS A 354 12.45 -5.45 -16.56
N ALA A 355 12.00 -6.70 -16.55
CA ALA A 355 10.63 -7.05 -16.89
C ALA A 355 9.63 -6.42 -15.88
N GLY A 356 9.98 -6.42 -14.59
CA GLY A 356 9.20 -5.78 -13.54
C GLY A 356 9.04 -4.28 -13.75
N ARG A 357 10.13 -3.59 -14.08
CA ARG A 357 10.09 -2.15 -14.42
C ARG A 357 9.22 -1.89 -15.64
N GLN A 358 9.37 -2.68 -16.70
CA GLN A 358 8.56 -2.52 -17.91
C GLN A 358 7.07 -2.68 -17.60
N MET A 359 6.70 -3.69 -16.81
CA MET A 359 5.32 -3.89 -16.35
C MET A 359 4.78 -2.65 -15.61
N VAL A 360 5.59 -2.04 -14.71
CA VAL A 360 5.15 -0.84 -13.99
C VAL A 360 5.00 0.37 -14.91
N VAL A 361 5.93 0.57 -15.83
CA VAL A 361 5.88 1.66 -16.83
C VAL A 361 4.64 1.54 -17.70
N ASP A 362 4.30 0.34 -18.15
CA ASP A 362 3.18 0.13 -19.07
C ASP A 362 1.82 0.24 -18.38
N TYR A 363 1.71 -0.24 -17.13
CA TYR A 363 0.40 -0.46 -16.52
C TYR A 363 0.14 0.33 -15.23
N PHE A 364 1.18 0.80 -14.53
CA PHE A 364 1.02 1.33 -13.16
C PHE A 364 1.62 2.71 -12.94
N ARG A 365 2.15 3.38 -13.96
CA ARG A 365 2.62 4.77 -13.81
C ARG A 365 1.45 5.69 -13.45
N HIS A 366 1.76 6.79 -12.77
CA HIS A 366 0.79 7.75 -12.26
C HIS A 366 -0.27 8.15 -13.30
N GLU A 367 0.15 8.53 -14.52
CA GLU A 367 -0.73 9.08 -15.56
C GLU A 367 -1.76 8.05 -16.03
N VAL A 368 -1.40 6.77 -16.09
CA VAL A 368 -2.33 5.69 -16.47
C VAL A 368 -3.48 5.60 -15.47
N VAL A 369 -3.17 5.67 -14.17
CA VAL A 369 -4.17 5.58 -13.10
C VAL A 369 -4.98 6.86 -12.97
N TRP A 370 -4.33 8.02 -13.03
CA TRP A 370 -5.00 9.32 -12.88
C TRP A 370 -5.95 9.64 -14.02
N ASN A 371 -5.58 9.31 -15.26
CA ASN A 371 -6.48 9.42 -16.41
C ASN A 371 -7.72 8.52 -16.24
N ALA A 372 -7.55 7.29 -15.76
CA ALA A 372 -8.68 6.40 -15.50
C ALA A 372 -9.59 6.89 -14.36
N ILE A 373 -9.06 7.66 -13.39
CA ILE A 373 -9.87 8.32 -12.35
C ILE A 373 -10.62 9.51 -12.93
N GLU A 374 -9.98 10.30 -13.79
CA GLU A 374 -10.61 11.47 -14.46
C GLU A 374 -11.85 11.07 -15.26
N GLU A 375 -11.82 9.93 -15.94
CA GLU A 375 -12.99 9.40 -16.68
C GLU A 375 -14.21 9.10 -15.80
N LEU A 376 -14.05 9.08 -14.48
CA LEU A 376 -15.14 8.87 -13.52
C LEU A 376 -15.74 10.18 -12.98
N TYR A 377 -15.07 11.30 -13.19
CA TYR A 377 -15.46 12.61 -12.73
C TYR A 377 -16.30 13.31 -13.78
#